data_59696e74ec44a6727a3c940cdbee9ba1
#
_entry.id   59696e74ec44a6727a3c940cdbee9ba1
#
_cell.length_a   1.000
_cell.length_b   1.000
_cell.length_c   1.000
_cell.angle_alpha   90.00
_cell.angle_beta   90.00
_cell.angle_gamma   90.00
#
_symmetry.space_group_name_H-M   'P 1'
#
loop_
_entity.id
_entity.type
_entity.pdbx_description
1 polymer ?
#
loop_
_entity_poly.entity_id
_entity_poly.type
_entity_poly.pdbx_seq_one_letter_code
_entity_poly.pdbx_strand_id
1 'polypeptide(L)'
;MSEENMKQPEEVVLPPAGSLLLSTSPHVHQGESITTIMLKVLICLMPVVTASICIFGLNAVLVLLYCSAFCLIFEYLWNLLLKQPQTVKDLSAVLTGVILALNLPASAPWWLCLTGSFIAIIIAKQIFGGLGQNPFNPAAVARVALLIGFAGPMTTWIEPMQGFTATEIMTHPTPLGEAQMAAGTEGAATAFEQLESTDGLMQSFLGNIGGSLGETSALAILLGGIGLIVFRLIKWQIPFAIIGTTMLFTWLVHTVDPTLTPGPLFHVCSGGLMLGAFFMATDMVTSPITHRGAFIFGVMIALITCVIRIWGAYPDGVSFAIVIMNALVPLIDRLCYKRPFGWSPVSASALQMRRNEVK
;
A
#
# COMPACT_ATOMS: atom_id res chain seq x y z
N MET A 1 20.53 16.54 -70.44
CA MET A 1 20.15 17.20 -69.17
C MET A 1 18.83 16.66 -68.80
N SER A 2 18.82 15.88 -67.78
CA SER A 2 17.73 14.98 -67.31
C SER A 2 16.61 15.80 -66.68
N GLU A 3 15.40 15.61 -67.19
CA GLU A 3 14.18 16.02 -66.46
C GLU A 3 14.03 15.15 -65.20
N GLU A 4 14.20 15.79 -64.08
CA GLU A 4 13.96 15.23 -62.75
C GLU A 4 12.48 14.86 -62.63
N ASN A 5 12.23 13.58 -62.45
CA ASN A 5 10.93 12.99 -62.07
C ASN A 5 10.41 13.61 -60.78
N MET A 6 9.64 14.67 -60.87
CA MET A 6 8.78 15.12 -59.75
C MET A 6 7.74 14.06 -59.51
N LYS A 7 7.95 13.20 -58.50
CA LYS A 7 6.92 12.34 -57.94
C LYS A 7 5.74 13.24 -57.56
N GLN A 8 4.62 13.05 -58.24
CA GLN A 8 3.37 13.65 -57.77
C GLN A 8 3.10 13.21 -56.31
N PRO A 9 2.66 14.13 -55.46
CA PRO A 9 2.28 13.72 -54.11
C PRO A 9 1.20 12.64 -54.19
N GLU A 10 1.43 11.51 -53.50
CA GLU A 10 0.44 10.46 -53.36
C GLU A 10 -0.86 11.07 -52.85
N GLU A 11 -1.92 10.90 -53.63
CA GLU A 11 -3.27 11.33 -53.27
C GLU A 11 -3.65 10.66 -51.95
N VAL A 12 -3.73 11.41 -50.85
CA VAL A 12 -4.17 10.91 -49.56
C VAL A 12 -5.63 10.55 -49.67
N VAL A 13 -5.90 9.27 -49.86
CA VAL A 13 -7.28 8.74 -49.85
C VAL A 13 -7.84 8.91 -48.44
N LEU A 14 -8.69 9.91 -48.26
CA LEU A 14 -9.38 10.12 -47.00
C LEU A 14 -10.38 8.98 -46.75
N PRO A 15 -10.42 8.43 -45.52
CA PRO A 15 -11.44 7.42 -45.19
C PRO A 15 -12.85 7.98 -45.34
N PRO A 16 -13.86 7.13 -45.62
CA PRO A 16 -15.24 7.56 -45.83
C PRO A 16 -15.77 8.33 -44.61
N ALA A 17 -16.64 9.31 -44.88
CA ALA A 17 -17.23 10.15 -43.83
C ALA A 17 -17.96 9.27 -42.80
N GLY A 18 -17.64 9.48 -41.50
CA GLY A 18 -18.19 8.70 -40.40
C GLY A 18 -17.33 7.50 -39.93
N SER A 19 -16.23 7.19 -40.65
CA SER A 19 -15.32 6.10 -40.26
C SER A 19 -14.18 6.58 -39.30
N LEU A 20 -14.03 7.88 -39.08
CA LEU A 20 -13.06 8.43 -38.17
C LEU A 20 -13.59 8.42 -36.74
N LEU A 21 -12.96 7.64 -35.88
CA LEU A 21 -13.21 7.64 -34.43
C LEU A 21 -12.35 8.69 -33.80
N LEU A 22 -12.96 9.73 -33.24
CA LEU A 22 -12.27 10.68 -32.37
C LEU A 22 -12.22 10.07 -30.98
N SER A 23 -11.02 9.69 -30.53
CA SER A 23 -10.77 9.23 -29.17
C SER A 23 -9.96 10.28 -28.40
N THR A 24 -10.14 10.36 -27.09
CA THR A 24 -9.30 11.17 -26.22
C THR A 24 -7.89 10.57 -26.14
N SER A 25 -6.85 11.42 -26.04
CA SER A 25 -5.48 10.93 -25.83
C SER A 25 -5.36 10.21 -24.45
N PRO A 26 -4.51 9.19 -24.37
CA PRO A 26 -3.55 8.72 -25.37
C PRO A 26 -4.17 7.81 -26.43
N HIS A 27 -3.75 7.96 -27.67
CA HIS A 27 -4.26 7.16 -28.81
C HIS A 27 -3.55 5.80 -28.94
N VAL A 28 -2.41 5.62 -28.28
CA VAL A 28 -1.63 4.35 -28.25
C VAL A 28 -1.78 3.71 -26.89
N HIS A 29 -2.30 2.50 -26.85
CA HIS A 29 -2.49 1.69 -25.65
C HIS A 29 -1.49 0.53 -25.63
N GLN A 30 -0.89 0.24 -24.48
CA GLN A 30 0.05 -0.88 -24.31
C GLN A 30 -0.63 -2.25 -24.21
N GLY A 31 -1.95 -2.35 -24.37
CA GLY A 31 -2.70 -3.59 -24.21
C GLY A 31 -2.91 -4.04 -22.76
N GLU A 32 -2.43 -3.30 -21.78
CA GLU A 32 -2.64 -3.57 -20.36
C GLU A 32 -4.04 -3.07 -19.95
N SER A 33 -4.87 -3.99 -19.46
CA SER A 33 -6.18 -3.64 -18.89
C SER A 33 -6.08 -3.48 -17.36
N ILE A 34 -7.02 -2.76 -16.76
CA ILE A 34 -7.11 -2.64 -15.28
C ILE A 34 -7.20 -4.04 -14.65
N THR A 35 -8.01 -4.92 -15.19
CA THR A 35 -8.16 -6.30 -14.72
C THR A 35 -6.84 -7.07 -14.76
N THR A 36 -6.04 -6.91 -15.81
CA THR A 36 -4.73 -7.57 -15.94
C THR A 36 -3.76 -7.07 -14.87
N ILE A 37 -3.74 -5.76 -14.61
CA ILE A 37 -2.88 -5.16 -13.57
C ILE A 37 -3.30 -5.66 -12.19
N MET A 38 -4.60 -5.62 -11.86
CA MET A 38 -5.11 -6.09 -10.56
C MET A 38 -4.85 -7.59 -10.36
N LEU A 39 -5.00 -8.40 -11.42
CA LEU A 39 -4.67 -9.83 -11.39
C LEU A 39 -3.19 -10.08 -11.10
N LYS A 40 -2.28 -9.34 -11.75
CA LYS A 40 -0.84 -9.44 -11.50
C LYS A 40 -0.51 -9.10 -10.04
N VAL A 41 -1.13 -8.06 -9.47
CA VAL A 41 -0.95 -7.72 -8.05
C VAL A 41 -1.47 -8.82 -7.13
N LEU A 42 -2.64 -9.41 -7.43
CA LEU A 42 -3.18 -10.55 -6.69
C LEU A 42 -2.25 -11.77 -6.75
N ILE A 43 -1.66 -12.07 -7.91
CA ILE A 43 -0.67 -13.15 -8.05
C ILE A 43 0.56 -12.88 -7.18
N CYS A 44 1.05 -11.63 -7.14
CA CYS A 44 2.16 -11.24 -6.28
C CYS A 44 1.82 -11.30 -4.78
N LEU A 45 0.53 -11.19 -4.41
CA LEU A 45 0.06 -11.36 -3.02
C LEU A 45 -0.08 -12.85 -2.62
N MET A 46 -0.15 -13.78 -3.57
CA MET A 46 -0.36 -15.20 -3.26
C MET A 46 0.66 -15.81 -2.28
N PRO A 47 1.98 -15.50 -2.35
CA PRO A 47 2.92 -15.98 -1.34
C PRO A 47 2.54 -15.57 0.09
N VAL A 48 2.07 -14.32 0.28
CA VAL A 48 1.65 -13.79 1.59
C VAL A 48 0.38 -14.48 2.05
N VAL A 49 -0.61 -14.64 1.17
CA VAL A 49 -1.87 -15.36 1.45
C VAL A 49 -1.61 -16.81 1.82
N THR A 50 -0.76 -17.50 1.08
CA THR A 50 -0.41 -18.90 1.38
C THR A 50 0.33 -19.04 2.70
N ALA A 51 1.28 -18.15 3.01
CA ALA A 51 1.96 -18.12 4.30
C ALA A 51 0.96 -17.90 5.45
N SER A 52 0.04 -16.94 5.32
CA SER A 52 -0.99 -16.66 6.32
C SER A 52 -1.89 -17.88 6.58
N ILE A 53 -2.30 -18.59 5.52
CA ILE A 53 -3.11 -19.81 5.64
C ILE A 53 -2.31 -20.94 6.30
N CYS A 54 -1.04 -21.11 5.98
CA CYS A 54 -0.18 -22.11 6.60
C CYS A 54 0.05 -21.86 8.09
N ILE A 55 0.15 -20.56 8.49
CA ILE A 55 0.45 -20.17 9.87
C ILE A 55 -0.82 -20.18 10.75
N PHE A 56 -1.93 -19.60 10.28
CA PHE A 56 -3.16 -19.42 11.06
C PHE A 56 -4.31 -20.34 10.66
N GLY A 57 -4.13 -21.20 9.66
CA GLY A 57 -5.08 -22.21 9.24
C GLY A 57 -6.43 -21.67 8.79
N LEU A 58 -7.51 -22.31 9.26
CA LEU A 58 -8.89 -22.01 8.84
C LEU A 58 -9.32 -20.58 9.18
N ASN A 59 -8.84 -20.01 10.27
CA ASN A 59 -9.18 -18.66 10.68
C ASN A 59 -8.72 -17.62 9.62
N ALA A 60 -7.52 -17.79 9.07
CA ALA A 60 -7.03 -16.94 7.97
C ALA A 60 -7.93 -17.05 6.73
N VAL A 61 -8.33 -18.26 6.37
CA VAL A 61 -9.23 -18.50 5.22
C VAL A 61 -10.56 -17.78 5.42
N LEU A 62 -11.16 -17.88 6.61
CA LEU A 62 -12.43 -17.24 6.91
C LEU A 62 -12.35 -15.71 6.84
N VAL A 63 -11.32 -15.10 7.44
CA VAL A 63 -11.12 -13.63 7.37
C VAL A 63 -10.90 -13.16 5.94
N LEU A 64 -10.09 -13.87 5.15
CA LEU A 64 -9.87 -13.59 3.73
C LEU A 64 -11.16 -13.67 2.92
N LEU A 65 -11.97 -14.70 3.16
CA LEU A 65 -13.26 -14.88 2.48
C LEU A 65 -14.26 -13.80 2.89
N TYR A 66 -14.40 -13.50 4.17
CA TYR A 66 -15.33 -12.47 4.64
C TYR A 66 -14.99 -11.10 4.08
N CYS A 67 -13.73 -10.66 4.19
CA CYS A 67 -13.33 -9.36 3.67
C CYS A 67 -13.51 -9.26 2.15
N SER A 68 -13.09 -10.28 1.41
CA SER A 68 -13.21 -10.29 -0.06
C SER A 68 -14.67 -10.32 -0.51
N ALA A 69 -15.51 -11.15 0.11
CA ALA A 69 -16.92 -11.24 -0.20
C ALA A 69 -17.67 -9.95 0.14
N PHE A 70 -17.45 -9.38 1.32
CA PHE A 70 -18.12 -8.14 1.72
C PHE A 70 -17.68 -6.96 0.85
N CYS A 71 -16.40 -6.87 0.47
CA CYS A 71 -15.94 -5.84 -0.47
C CYS A 71 -16.64 -5.96 -1.83
N LEU A 72 -16.79 -7.16 -2.37
CA LEU A 72 -17.51 -7.40 -3.63
C LEU A 72 -19.00 -7.05 -3.50
N ILE A 73 -19.65 -7.46 -2.42
CA ILE A 73 -21.06 -7.18 -2.15
C ILE A 73 -21.30 -5.67 -2.06
N PHE A 74 -20.47 -4.93 -1.30
CA PHE A 74 -20.63 -3.48 -1.17
C PHE A 74 -20.40 -2.76 -2.49
N GLU A 75 -19.41 -3.14 -3.29
CA GLU A 75 -19.18 -2.53 -4.60
C GLU A 75 -20.35 -2.81 -5.55
N TYR A 76 -20.85 -4.05 -5.57
CA TYR A 76 -22.02 -4.42 -6.38
C TYR A 76 -23.27 -3.64 -5.98
N LEU A 77 -23.58 -3.57 -4.67
CA LEU A 77 -24.76 -2.88 -4.15
C LEU A 77 -24.69 -1.37 -4.41
N TRP A 78 -23.50 -0.76 -4.25
CA TRP A 78 -23.31 0.66 -4.53
C TRP A 78 -23.58 1.00 -5.99
N ASN A 79 -22.98 0.24 -6.91
CA ASN A 79 -23.19 0.45 -8.34
C ASN A 79 -24.65 0.21 -8.76
N LEU A 80 -25.32 -0.76 -8.13
CA LEU A 80 -26.73 -1.01 -8.35
C LEU A 80 -27.61 0.15 -7.85
N LEU A 81 -27.30 0.68 -6.63
CA LEU A 81 -28.05 1.78 -6.03
C LEU A 81 -27.95 3.07 -6.85
N LEU A 82 -26.76 3.38 -7.34
CA LEU A 82 -26.50 4.57 -8.17
C LEU A 82 -26.73 4.36 -9.67
N LYS A 83 -27.19 3.17 -10.09
CA LYS A 83 -27.42 2.81 -11.50
C LYS A 83 -26.17 3.02 -12.38
N GLN A 84 -24.99 2.78 -11.79
CA GLN A 84 -23.70 2.86 -12.50
C GLN A 84 -23.32 1.52 -13.14
N PRO A 85 -22.44 1.53 -14.16
CA PRO A 85 -21.93 0.29 -14.75
C PRO A 85 -21.19 -0.54 -13.68
N GLN A 86 -21.36 -1.87 -13.75
CA GLN A 86 -20.75 -2.78 -12.77
C GLN A 86 -19.24 -2.88 -12.98
N THR A 87 -18.47 -2.52 -11.94
CA THR A 87 -17.01 -2.55 -11.91
C THR A 87 -16.43 -3.80 -11.22
N VAL A 88 -17.28 -4.69 -10.72
CA VAL A 88 -16.88 -5.91 -9.97
C VAL A 88 -15.87 -6.77 -10.76
N LYS A 89 -15.92 -6.76 -12.09
CA LYS A 89 -15.01 -7.50 -12.98
C LYS A 89 -13.58 -6.96 -12.99
N ASP A 90 -13.36 -5.75 -12.49
CA ASP A 90 -12.03 -5.11 -12.46
C ASP A 90 -11.10 -5.73 -11.41
N LEU A 91 -11.59 -6.63 -10.55
CA LEU A 91 -10.87 -7.28 -9.44
C LEU A 91 -10.37 -6.31 -8.36
N SER A 92 -10.64 -5.02 -8.46
CA SER A 92 -10.15 -4.02 -7.52
C SER A 92 -10.77 -4.16 -6.13
N ALA A 93 -12.06 -4.57 -6.03
CA ALA A 93 -12.70 -4.85 -4.75
C ALA A 93 -12.12 -6.10 -4.08
N VAL A 94 -11.82 -7.13 -4.87
CA VAL A 94 -11.16 -8.35 -4.35
C VAL A 94 -9.80 -8.00 -3.81
N LEU A 95 -9.00 -7.24 -4.56
CA LEU A 95 -7.67 -6.79 -4.12
C LEU A 95 -7.74 -6.00 -2.81
N THR A 96 -8.67 -5.03 -2.73
CA THR A 96 -8.90 -4.25 -1.51
C THR A 96 -9.29 -5.15 -0.34
N GLY A 97 -10.18 -6.13 -0.57
CA GLY A 97 -10.60 -7.09 0.45
C GLY A 97 -9.46 -7.99 0.95
N VAL A 98 -8.61 -8.47 0.05
CA VAL A 98 -7.43 -9.29 0.40
C VAL A 98 -6.41 -8.45 1.19
N ILE A 99 -6.08 -7.24 0.75
CA ILE A 99 -5.16 -6.36 1.48
C ILE A 99 -5.74 -5.99 2.85
N LEU A 100 -7.04 -5.71 2.95
CA LEU A 100 -7.70 -5.45 4.22
C LEU A 100 -7.61 -6.68 5.14
N ALA A 101 -7.96 -7.86 4.65
CA ALA A 101 -7.87 -9.10 5.42
C ALA A 101 -6.45 -9.35 5.96
N LEU A 102 -5.43 -9.13 5.13
CA LEU A 102 -4.03 -9.24 5.55
C LEU A 102 -3.64 -8.23 6.64
N ASN A 103 -4.38 -7.14 6.79
CA ASN A 103 -4.18 -6.15 7.84
C ASN A 103 -5.01 -6.43 9.11
N LEU A 104 -5.84 -7.47 9.14
CA LEU A 104 -6.65 -7.86 10.29
C LEU A 104 -6.00 -9.02 11.06
N PRO A 105 -6.30 -9.16 12.37
CA PRO A 105 -5.91 -10.34 13.13
C PRO A 105 -6.70 -11.58 12.66
N ALA A 106 -6.10 -12.76 12.83
CA ALA A 106 -6.77 -14.03 12.50
C ALA A 106 -8.00 -14.32 13.39
N SER A 107 -8.11 -13.65 14.55
CA SER A 107 -9.27 -13.68 15.47
C SER A 107 -10.41 -12.78 15.04
N ALA A 108 -10.29 -12.01 13.96
CA ALA A 108 -11.26 -10.99 13.57
C ALA A 108 -12.65 -11.58 13.36
N PRO A 109 -13.69 -11.14 14.12
CA PRO A 109 -15.05 -11.61 13.95
C PRO A 109 -15.64 -11.12 12.64
N TRP A 110 -16.62 -11.84 12.10
CA TRP A 110 -17.24 -11.50 10.81
C TRP A 110 -17.79 -10.07 10.71
N TRP A 111 -18.32 -9.52 11.82
CA TRP A 111 -18.86 -8.16 11.84
C TRP A 111 -17.76 -7.09 11.73
N LEU A 112 -16.54 -7.39 12.24
CA LEU A 112 -15.37 -6.50 12.07
C LEU A 112 -14.92 -6.49 10.60
N CYS A 113 -14.92 -7.65 9.94
CA CYS A 113 -14.66 -7.74 8.51
C CYS A 113 -15.72 -7.00 7.69
N LEU A 114 -17.00 -7.07 8.08
CA LEU A 114 -18.09 -6.35 7.45
C LEU A 114 -17.89 -4.82 7.56
N THR A 115 -17.67 -4.32 8.77
CA THR A 115 -17.48 -2.87 9.01
C THR A 115 -16.23 -2.35 8.31
N GLY A 116 -15.12 -3.10 8.34
CA GLY A 116 -13.90 -2.75 7.62
C GLY A 116 -14.09 -2.69 6.12
N SER A 117 -14.77 -3.69 5.54
CA SER A 117 -15.09 -3.71 4.10
C SER A 117 -16.02 -2.56 3.70
N PHE A 118 -17.00 -2.21 4.55
CA PHE A 118 -17.85 -1.05 4.33
C PHE A 118 -17.04 0.25 4.29
N ILE A 119 -16.16 0.47 5.26
CA ILE A 119 -15.30 1.65 5.32
C ILE A 119 -14.37 1.70 4.10
N ALA A 120 -13.74 0.58 3.74
CA ALA A 120 -12.82 0.51 2.62
C ALA A 120 -13.50 0.81 1.28
N ILE A 121 -14.64 0.15 1.00
CA ILE A 121 -15.28 0.25 -0.31
C ILE A 121 -16.17 1.46 -0.39
N ILE A 122 -17.08 1.68 0.56
CA ILE A 122 -18.05 2.77 0.45
C ILE A 122 -17.38 4.10 0.78
N ILE A 123 -16.78 4.24 1.98
CA ILE A 123 -16.28 5.51 2.46
C ILE A 123 -14.98 5.92 1.75
N ALA A 124 -14.01 5.02 1.65
CA ALA A 124 -12.68 5.37 1.14
C ALA A 124 -12.53 5.28 -0.38
N LYS A 125 -13.43 4.55 -1.09
CA LYS A 125 -13.33 4.36 -2.54
C LYS A 125 -14.53 4.94 -3.30
N GLN A 126 -15.74 4.47 -3.02
CA GLN A 126 -16.91 4.74 -3.87
C GLN A 126 -17.46 6.17 -3.72
N ILE A 127 -17.45 6.76 -2.52
CA ILE A 127 -17.89 8.15 -2.28
C ILE A 127 -17.08 9.14 -3.13
N PHE A 128 -15.80 8.86 -3.39
CA PHE A 128 -14.93 9.72 -4.18
C PHE A 128 -15.07 9.50 -5.70
N GLY A 129 -15.85 8.51 -6.15
CA GLY A 129 -16.07 8.24 -7.57
C GLY A 129 -15.51 6.89 -8.05
N GLY A 130 -15.06 6.03 -7.15
CA GLY A 130 -14.59 4.67 -7.45
C GLY A 130 -13.09 4.57 -7.73
N LEU A 131 -12.70 3.55 -8.48
CA LEU A 131 -11.29 3.28 -8.77
C LEU A 131 -10.64 4.44 -9.53
N GLY A 132 -9.48 4.87 -9.06
CA GLY A 132 -8.69 5.95 -9.67
C GLY A 132 -8.99 7.35 -9.15
N GLN A 133 -10.04 7.53 -8.34
CA GLN A 133 -10.41 8.84 -7.77
C GLN A 133 -10.31 8.88 -6.24
N ASN A 134 -9.97 7.76 -5.61
CA ASN A 134 -9.78 7.68 -4.17
C ASN A 134 -8.50 8.44 -3.74
N PRO A 135 -8.61 9.43 -2.82
CA PRO A 135 -7.45 10.18 -2.34
C PRO A 135 -6.57 9.37 -1.36
N PHE A 136 -7.12 8.34 -0.74
CA PHE A 136 -6.46 7.51 0.26
C PHE A 136 -6.48 6.04 -0.15
N ASN A 137 -5.51 5.26 0.30
CA ASN A 137 -5.56 3.82 0.17
C ASN A 137 -6.72 3.24 0.99
N PRO A 138 -7.71 2.56 0.34
CA PRO A 138 -8.93 2.13 1.02
C PRO A 138 -8.70 1.14 2.17
N ALA A 139 -7.76 0.21 2.01
CA ALA A 139 -7.43 -0.77 3.04
C ALA A 139 -6.74 -0.12 4.25
N ALA A 140 -5.87 0.89 4.01
CA ALA A 140 -5.22 1.64 5.08
C ALA A 140 -6.22 2.46 5.90
N VAL A 141 -7.16 3.14 5.24
CA VAL A 141 -8.23 3.89 5.91
C VAL A 141 -9.08 2.97 6.77
N ALA A 142 -9.49 1.82 6.24
CA ALA A 142 -10.27 0.85 6.98
C ALA A 142 -9.51 0.30 8.20
N ARG A 143 -8.23 -0.07 8.06
CA ARG A 143 -7.39 -0.51 9.19
C ARG A 143 -7.31 0.55 10.28
N VAL A 144 -7.02 1.80 9.93
CA VAL A 144 -6.93 2.90 10.89
C VAL A 144 -8.27 3.13 11.60
N ALA A 145 -9.37 3.16 10.85
CA ALA A 145 -10.70 3.35 11.42
C ALA A 145 -11.11 2.22 12.37
N LEU A 146 -10.82 0.96 12.01
CA LEU A 146 -11.09 -0.20 12.86
C LEU A 146 -10.20 -0.20 14.11
N LEU A 147 -8.92 0.16 13.99
CA LEU A 147 -8.01 0.20 15.14
C LEU A 147 -8.42 1.27 16.17
N ILE A 148 -8.88 2.43 15.70
CA ILE A 148 -9.36 3.50 16.59
C ILE A 148 -10.74 3.16 17.19
N GLY A 149 -11.66 2.66 16.34
CA GLY A 149 -13.03 2.38 16.75
C GLY A 149 -13.23 1.11 17.55
N PHE A 150 -12.43 0.07 17.26
CA PHE A 150 -12.58 -1.28 17.81
C PHE A 150 -11.22 -1.86 18.25
N ALA A 151 -10.49 -1.12 19.09
CA ALA A 151 -9.13 -1.49 19.51
C ALA A 151 -9.03 -2.90 20.10
N GLY A 152 -9.98 -3.32 20.97
CA GLY A 152 -9.97 -4.63 21.60
C GLY A 152 -9.88 -5.79 20.59
N PRO A 153 -10.89 -5.97 19.69
CA PRO A 153 -10.83 -7.01 18.66
C PRO A 153 -9.65 -6.88 17.68
N MET A 154 -9.13 -5.66 17.46
CA MET A 154 -8.00 -5.40 16.56
C MET A 154 -6.64 -5.73 17.16
N THR A 155 -6.53 -5.85 18.47
CA THR A 155 -5.27 -6.14 19.20
C THR A 155 -5.26 -7.54 19.82
N THR A 156 -6.26 -8.38 19.50
CA THR A 156 -6.31 -9.77 19.96
C THR A 156 -5.58 -10.67 18.97
N TRP A 157 -4.35 -11.03 19.30
CA TRP A 157 -3.49 -11.82 18.41
C TRP A 157 -3.52 -13.30 18.80
N ILE A 158 -3.62 -14.18 17.81
CA ILE A 158 -3.56 -15.63 17.98
C ILE A 158 -2.13 -16.10 17.74
N GLU A 159 -1.69 -17.09 18.55
CA GLU A 159 -0.42 -17.75 18.30
C GLU A 159 -0.40 -18.51 16.97
N PRO A 160 0.76 -18.53 16.28
CA PRO A 160 0.95 -19.32 15.08
C PRO A 160 0.67 -20.82 15.30
N MET A 161 0.23 -21.50 14.26
CA MET A 161 -0.02 -22.96 14.21
C MET A 161 -1.10 -23.54 15.14
N GLN A 162 -1.92 -22.70 15.78
CA GLN A 162 -3.05 -23.17 16.59
C GLN A 162 -4.36 -23.31 15.79
N GLY A 163 -4.40 -22.86 14.54
CA GLY A 163 -5.63 -22.68 13.76
C GLY A 163 -6.41 -23.93 13.38
N PHE A 164 -5.84 -25.13 13.48
CA PHE A 164 -6.54 -26.38 13.13
C PHE A 164 -6.93 -27.23 14.34
N THR A 165 -6.33 -27.04 15.49
CA THR A 165 -6.45 -27.95 16.63
C THR A 165 -6.76 -27.29 17.97
N ALA A 166 -6.68 -25.96 18.10
CA ALA A 166 -6.85 -25.30 19.39
C ALA A 166 -8.32 -25.02 19.73
N THR A 167 -8.77 -25.52 20.84
CA THR A 167 -10.06 -25.21 21.47
C THR A 167 -10.01 -23.90 22.28
N GLU A 168 -8.83 -23.48 22.69
CA GLU A 168 -8.59 -22.23 23.44
C GLU A 168 -7.69 -21.29 22.65
N ILE A 169 -8.14 -20.04 22.50
CA ILE A 169 -7.37 -18.98 21.85
C ILE A 169 -6.45 -18.38 22.90
N MET A 170 -5.17 -18.72 22.84
CA MET A 170 -4.13 -18.04 23.62
C MET A 170 -3.74 -16.76 22.89
N THR A 171 -3.78 -15.64 23.61
CA THR A 171 -3.42 -14.33 23.07
C THR A 171 -2.07 -13.91 23.61
N HIS A 172 -1.14 -13.62 22.71
CA HIS A 172 0.18 -13.09 23.04
C HIS A 172 0.36 -11.70 22.41
N PRO A 173 1.13 -10.81 23.04
CA PRO A 173 1.51 -9.56 22.39
C PRO A 173 2.35 -9.84 21.13
N THR A 174 2.30 -8.93 20.17
CA THR A 174 3.21 -9.00 19.02
C THR A 174 4.64 -8.70 19.44
N PRO A 175 5.68 -9.19 18.75
CA PRO A 175 7.06 -8.86 19.08
C PRO A 175 7.31 -7.35 19.19
N LEU A 176 6.63 -6.58 18.35
CA LEU A 176 6.70 -5.12 18.38
C LEU A 176 6.02 -4.53 19.63
N GLY A 177 4.91 -5.14 20.07
CA GLY A 177 4.23 -4.79 21.32
C GLY A 177 5.09 -5.14 22.56
N GLU A 178 5.76 -6.29 22.54
CA GLU A 178 6.71 -6.70 23.58
C GLU A 178 7.87 -5.70 23.68
N ALA A 179 8.47 -5.34 22.53
CA ALA A 179 9.53 -4.34 22.48
C ALA A 179 9.06 -2.99 23.05
N GLN A 180 7.85 -2.55 22.71
CA GLN A 180 7.29 -1.29 23.22
C GLN A 180 7.03 -1.32 24.72
N MET A 181 6.54 -2.45 25.27
CA MET A 181 6.33 -2.61 26.70
C MET A 181 7.63 -2.71 27.49
N ALA A 182 8.67 -3.30 26.89
CA ALA A 182 9.99 -3.41 27.52
C ALA A 182 10.78 -2.08 27.49
N ALA A 183 10.50 -1.21 26.52
CA ALA A 183 11.23 0.05 26.34
C ALA A 183 11.24 0.91 27.61
N GLY A 184 12.42 1.39 28.01
CA GLY A 184 12.62 2.23 29.21
C GLY A 184 12.50 1.50 30.54
N THR A 185 12.37 0.15 30.57
CA THR A 185 12.41 -0.65 31.80
C THR A 185 13.82 -1.16 32.08
N GLU A 186 14.10 -1.56 33.35
CA GLU A 186 15.39 -2.15 33.72
C GLU A 186 15.69 -3.47 32.95
N GLY A 187 14.65 -4.17 32.45
CA GLY A 187 14.76 -5.39 31.65
C GLY A 187 14.83 -5.18 30.13
N ALA A 188 14.84 -3.94 29.65
CA ALA A 188 14.78 -3.64 28.21
C ALA A 188 15.92 -4.31 27.42
N ALA A 189 17.14 -4.24 27.92
CA ALA A 189 18.31 -4.79 27.22
C ALA A 189 18.20 -6.31 27.04
N THR A 190 17.76 -7.04 28.05
CA THR A 190 17.58 -8.51 27.97
C THR A 190 16.42 -8.91 27.06
N ALA A 191 15.32 -8.15 27.09
CA ALA A 191 14.19 -8.38 26.21
C ALA A 191 14.57 -8.11 24.74
N PHE A 192 15.30 -7.03 24.47
CA PHE A 192 15.76 -6.70 23.12
C PHE A 192 16.77 -7.73 22.60
N GLU A 193 17.72 -8.19 23.44
CA GLU A 193 18.67 -9.24 23.09
C GLU A 193 17.96 -10.55 22.70
N GLN A 194 16.87 -10.91 23.38
CA GLN A 194 16.04 -12.07 23.00
C GLN A 194 15.35 -11.87 21.65
N LEU A 195 14.75 -10.70 21.41
CA LEU A 195 14.06 -10.37 20.15
C LEU A 195 15.04 -10.26 18.97
N GLU A 196 16.27 -9.81 19.22
CA GLU A 196 17.34 -9.67 18.22
C GLU A 196 18.17 -10.94 18.06
N SER A 197 17.95 -11.94 18.90
CA SER A 197 18.65 -13.22 18.75
C SER A 197 18.44 -13.79 17.35
N THR A 198 19.35 -14.60 16.89
CA THR A 198 19.24 -15.25 15.56
C THR A 198 17.92 -16.01 15.44
N ASP A 199 17.47 -16.65 16.50
CA ASP A 199 16.19 -17.39 16.53
C ASP A 199 14.99 -16.44 16.50
N GLY A 200 14.99 -15.33 17.25
CA GLY A 200 13.92 -14.34 17.25
C GLY A 200 13.74 -13.65 15.89
N LEU A 201 14.87 -13.22 15.29
CA LEU A 201 14.86 -12.65 13.95
C LEU A 201 14.42 -13.66 12.88
N MET A 202 14.85 -14.93 13.01
CA MET A 202 14.45 -15.99 12.07
C MET A 202 12.96 -16.29 12.18
N GLN A 203 12.39 -16.33 13.39
CA GLN A 203 10.96 -16.49 13.61
C GLN A 203 10.18 -15.33 12.99
N SER A 204 10.61 -14.09 13.18
CA SER A 204 9.99 -12.90 12.56
C SER A 204 10.10 -12.92 11.03
N PHE A 205 11.23 -13.39 10.49
CA PHE A 205 11.46 -13.46 9.05
C PHE A 205 10.63 -14.56 8.38
N LEU A 206 10.54 -15.74 9.00
CA LEU A 206 9.75 -16.87 8.49
C LEU A 206 8.25 -16.72 8.78
N GLY A 207 7.90 -16.04 9.89
CA GLY A 207 6.51 -15.74 10.21
C GLY A 207 5.92 -16.51 11.39
N ASN A 208 6.74 -17.18 12.19
CA ASN A 208 6.26 -17.92 13.38
C ASN A 208 6.08 -16.98 14.58
N ILE A 209 5.33 -15.89 14.36
CA ILE A 209 5.04 -14.85 15.36
C ILE A 209 3.56 -14.48 15.34
N GLY A 210 3.04 -14.05 16.48
CA GLY A 210 1.70 -13.47 16.57
C GLY A 210 1.65 -12.11 15.88
N GLY A 211 0.55 -11.84 15.16
CA GLY A 211 0.37 -10.57 14.46
C GLY A 211 -0.84 -10.56 13.53
N SER A 212 -0.95 -9.54 12.69
CA SER A 212 -1.94 -9.54 11.61
C SER A 212 -1.57 -10.57 10.54
N LEU A 213 -2.56 -11.03 9.77
CA LEU A 213 -2.39 -12.10 8.79
C LEU A 213 -1.25 -11.85 7.80
N GLY A 214 -1.03 -10.60 7.40
CA GLY A 214 -0.02 -10.23 6.41
C GLY A 214 1.29 -9.71 7.01
N GLU A 215 1.41 -9.61 8.33
CA GLU A 215 2.63 -9.12 8.99
C GLU A 215 3.60 -10.24 9.34
N THR A 216 3.10 -11.46 9.38
CA THR A 216 3.82 -12.58 9.99
C THR A 216 5.06 -12.99 9.23
N SER A 217 5.01 -13.12 7.90
CA SER A 217 6.15 -13.59 7.11
C SER A 217 6.77 -12.51 6.25
N ALA A 218 7.87 -11.91 6.73
CA ALA A 218 8.65 -10.94 5.95
C ALA A 218 9.19 -11.56 4.65
N LEU A 219 9.56 -12.84 4.65
CA LEU A 219 10.00 -13.58 3.47
C LEU A 219 8.92 -13.64 2.38
N ALA A 220 7.70 -14.00 2.75
CA ALA A 220 6.59 -14.11 1.81
C ALA A 220 6.25 -12.74 1.17
N ILE A 221 6.26 -11.68 1.98
CA ILE A 221 6.04 -10.31 1.51
C ILE A 221 7.16 -9.88 0.55
N LEU A 222 8.40 -10.21 0.87
CA LEU A 222 9.57 -9.85 0.05
C LEU A 222 9.51 -10.56 -1.31
N LEU A 223 9.12 -11.83 -1.36
CA LEU A 223 8.91 -12.58 -2.60
C LEU A 223 7.82 -11.93 -3.46
N GLY A 224 6.67 -11.58 -2.87
CA GLY A 224 5.60 -10.86 -3.55
C GLY A 224 6.01 -9.47 -4.01
N GLY A 225 6.73 -8.73 -3.16
CA GLY A 225 7.24 -7.38 -3.45
C GLY A 225 8.26 -7.36 -4.59
N ILE A 226 9.17 -8.33 -4.65
CA ILE A 226 10.09 -8.52 -5.78
C ILE A 226 9.29 -8.79 -7.06
N GLY A 227 8.24 -9.61 -7.00
CA GLY A 227 7.33 -9.86 -8.12
C GLY A 227 6.72 -8.57 -8.65
N LEU A 228 6.24 -7.68 -7.78
CA LEU A 228 5.69 -6.37 -8.18
C LEU A 228 6.72 -5.48 -8.91
N ILE A 229 7.97 -5.50 -8.46
CA ILE A 229 9.06 -4.75 -9.09
C ILE A 229 9.42 -5.34 -10.46
N VAL A 230 9.53 -6.66 -10.56
CA VAL A 230 9.85 -7.38 -11.81
C VAL A 230 8.78 -7.14 -12.87
N PHE A 231 7.51 -7.20 -12.49
CA PHE A 231 6.39 -6.86 -13.39
C PHE A 231 6.25 -5.34 -13.64
N ARG A 232 7.09 -4.51 -13.04
CA ARG A 232 7.07 -3.04 -13.16
C ARG A 232 5.73 -2.41 -12.77
N LEU A 233 5.03 -3.03 -11.83
CA LEU A 233 3.73 -2.55 -11.34
C LEU A 233 3.91 -1.41 -10.33
N ILE A 234 5.03 -1.41 -9.60
CA ILE A 234 5.30 -0.42 -8.55
C ILE A 234 6.61 0.33 -8.80
N LYS A 235 6.70 1.51 -8.20
CA LYS A 235 7.93 2.32 -8.17
C LYS A 235 8.84 1.81 -7.05
N TRP A 236 9.95 1.17 -7.40
CA TRP A 236 10.92 0.62 -6.45
C TRP A 236 11.45 1.64 -5.42
N GLN A 237 11.39 2.94 -5.74
CA GLN A 237 11.83 4.03 -4.87
C GLN A 237 11.07 4.08 -3.55
N ILE A 238 9.77 3.73 -3.55
CA ILE A 238 8.93 3.79 -2.33
C ILE A 238 9.39 2.74 -1.30
N PRO A 239 9.37 1.43 -1.60
CA PRO A 239 9.78 0.42 -0.62
C PRO A 239 11.26 0.58 -0.22
N PHE A 240 12.14 0.94 -1.16
CA PHE A 240 13.54 1.20 -0.85
C PHE A 240 13.72 2.36 0.12
N ALA A 241 13.02 3.48 -0.09
CA ALA A 241 13.05 4.62 0.81
C ALA A 241 12.47 4.28 2.18
N ILE A 242 11.36 3.54 2.25
CA ILE A 242 10.76 3.15 3.54
C ILE A 242 11.72 2.27 4.33
N ILE A 243 12.22 1.18 3.74
CA ILE A 243 13.11 0.24 4.43
C ILE A 243 14.42 0.93 4.84
N GLY A 244 15.06 1.66 3.89
CA GLY A 244 16.34 2.31 4.15
C GLY A 244 16.24 3.39 5.23
N THR A 245 15.19 4.21 5.20
CA THR A 245 15.00 5.25 6.23
C THR A 245 14.64 4.66 7.58
N THR A 246 13.82 3.61 7.62
CA THR A 246 13.52 2.90 8.88
C THR A 246 14.80 2.33 9.49
N MET A 247 15.61 1.64 8.70
CA MET A 247 16.90 1.10 9.17
C MET A 247 17.83 2.19 9.69
N LEU A 248 17.98 3.29 8.95
CA LEU A 248 18.84 4.39 9.33
C LEU A 248 18.35 5.06 10.62
N PHE A 249 17.05 5.35 10.71
CA PHE A 249 16.46 6.05 11.84
C PHE A 249 16.54 5.21 13.12
N THR A 250 16.16 3.94 13.06
CA THR A 250 16.20 3.04 14.22
C THR A 250 17.64 2.73 14.64
N TRP A 251 18.58 2.64 13.69
CA TRP A 251 20.00 2.52 13.98
C TRP A 251 20.52 3.75 14.76
N LEU A 252 20.16 4.96 14.34
CA LEU A 252 20.55 6.20 15.03
C LEU A 252 19.97 6.25 16.44
N VAL A 253 18.69 5.92 16.63
CA VAL A 253 18.06 5.93 17.95
C VAL A 253 18.68 4.87 18.85
N HIS A 254 18.89 3.65 18.35
CA HIS A 254 19.51 2.56 19.11
C HIS A 254 20.95 2.88 19.54
N THR A 255 21.72 3.59 18.71
CA THR A 255 23.10 4.01 19.07
C THR A 255 23.14 5.10 20.14
N VAL A 256 22.10 5.94 20.22
CA VAL A 256 21.97 6.99 21.24
C VAL A 256 21.48 6.41 22.57
N ASP A 257 20.43 5.58 22.49
CA ASP A 257 19.83 4.93 23.65
C ASP A 257 19.41 3.49 23.32
N PRO A 258 20.27 2.50 23.65
CA PRO A 258 19.96 1.08 23.41
C PRO A 258 18.78 0.54 24.22
N THR A 259 18.33 1.25 25.24
CA THR A 259 17.21 0.81 26.09
C THR A 259 15.85 1.25 25.54
N LEU A 260 15.84 2.14 24.56
CA LEU A 260 14.61 2.72 24.03
C LEU A 260 14.02 1.89 22.88
N THR A 261 14.86 1.25 22.07
CA THR A 261 14.41 0.54 20.88
C THR A 261 15.37 -0.59 20.50
N PRO A 262 14.84 -1.73 20.00
CA PRO A 262 15.68 -2.77 19.40
C PRO A 262 16.37 -2.30 18.12
N GLY A 263 17.28 -3.13 17.61
CA GLY A 263 18.07 -2.84 16.42
C GLY A 263 17.27 -2.76 15.12
N PRO A 264 17.90 -2.23 14.07
CA PRO A 264 17.23 -1.87 12.83
C PRO A 264 16.62 -3.05 12.08
N LEU A 265 17.24 -4.23 12.10
CA LEU A 265 16.73 -5.43 11.43
C LEU A 265 15.41 -5.90 12.03
N PHE A 266 15.27 -5.83 13.34
CA PHE A 266 14.03 -6.16 14.01
C PHE A 266 12.86 -5.31 13.50
N HIS A 267 13.03 -3.99 13.38
CA HIS A 267 11.99 -3.09 12.90
C HIS A 267 11.57 -3.33 11.46
N VAL A 268 12.47 -3.82 10.62
CA VAL A 268 12.14 -4.17 9.23
C VAL A 268 11.39 -5.50 9.15
N CYS A 269 11.82 -6.49 9.94
CA CYS A 269 11.20 -7.82 9.90
C CYS A 269 9.90 -7.92 10.72
N SER A 270 9.65 -6.96 11.64
CA SER A 270 8.50 -7.00 12.55
C SER A 270 7.42 -6.00 12.14
N GLY A 271 6.15 -6.40 12.35
CA GLY A 271 4.96 -5.59 12.08
C GLY A 271 4.67 -5.38 10.60
N GLY A 272 3.69 -4.53 10.32
CA GLY A 272 3.17 -4.29 8.97
C GLY A 272 4.06 -3.44 8.06
N LEU A 273 5.32 -3.13 8.44
CA LEU A 273 6.18 -2.25 7.65
C LEU A 273 6.38 -2.78 6.23
N MET A 274 6.74 -4.06 6.09
CA MET A 274 7.00 -4.67 4.78
C MET A 274 5.74 -4.73 3.93
N LEU A 275 4.59 -5.15 4.50
CA LEU A 275 3.30 -5.16 3.80
C LEU A 275 2.91 -3.75 3.36
N GLY A 276 3.04 -2.77 4.27
CA GLY A 276 2.79 -1.36 3.99
C GLY A 276 3.69 -0.81 2.88
N ALA A 277 4.99 -1.12 2.92
CA ALA A 277 5.98 -0.62 1.97
C ALA A 277 5.79 -1.16 0.54
N PHE A 278 5.46 -2.46 0.38
CA PHE A 278 5.35 -3.08 -0.93
C PHE A 278 3.95 -3.06 -1.53
N PHE A 279 2.88 -3.16 -0.73
CA PHE A 279 1.52 -3.35 -1.23
C PHE A 279 0.56 -2.20 -0.92
N MET A 280 0.80 -1.41 0.14
CA MET A 280 -0.11 -0.33 0.51
C MET A 280 0.38 1.06 0.08
N ALA A 281 1.65 1.41 0.36
CA ALA A 281 2.22 2.69 -0.01
C ALA A 281 2.49 2.83 -1.52
N THR A 282 2.56 1.72 -2.23
CA THR A 282 2.80 1.66 -3.67
C THR A 282 1.52 1.64 -4.52
N ASP A 283 0.36 1.85 -3.91
CA ASP A 283 -0.89 1.99 -4.66
C ASP A 283 -0.76 3.06 -5.75
N MET A 284 -1.14 2.70 -6.97
CA MET A 284 -0.93 3.55 -8.16
C MET A 284 -1.70 4.86 -8.09
N VAL A 285 -2.87 4.85 -7.41
CA VAL A 285 -3.76 6.02 -7.34
C VAL A 285 -3.28 7.02 -6.30
N THR A 286 -2.81 6.52 -5.15
CA THR A 286 -2.53 7.33 -3.95
C THR A 286 -1.06 7.65 -3.74
N SER A 287 -0.17 7.19 -4.65
CA SER A 287 1.27 7.48 -4.59
C SER A 287 1.69 8.60 -5.55
N PRO A 288 2.76 9.37 -5.24
CA PRO A 288 3.24 10.46 -6.07
C PRO A 288 3.61 10.03 -7.49
N ILE A 289 3.37 10.91 -8.47
CA ILE A 289 3.61 10.63 -9.89
C ILE A 289 5.12 10.56 -10.21
N THR A 290 5.92 11.43 -9.60
CA THR A 290 7.35 11.57 -9.93
C THR A 290 8.24 10.64 -9.10
N HIS A 291 9.37 10.17 -9.64
CA HIS A 291 10.32 9.34 -8.89
C HIS A 291 10.91 10.04 -7.66
N ARG A 292 11.16 11.37 -7.77
CA ARG A 292 11.63 12.18 -6.63
C ARG A 292 10.55 12.30 -5.56
N GLY A 293 9.29 12.56 -5.98
CA GLY A 293 8.15 12.58 -5.07
C GLY A 293 7.94 11.23 -4.38
N ALA A 294 8.06 10.12 -5.11
CA ALA A 294 7.97 8.77 -4.58
C ALA A 294 9.03 8.48 -3.50
N PHE A 295 10.27 8.95 -3.71
CA PHE A 295 11.33 8.82 -2.71
C PHE A 295 11.02 9.62 -1.44
N ILE A 296 10.66 10.91 -1.58
CA ILE A 296 10.28 11.78 -0.44
C ILE A 296 9.09 11.18 0.32
N PHE A 297 8.08 10.71 -0.41
CA PHE A 297 6.90 10.05 0.16
C PHE A 297 7.30 8.84 1.02
N GLY A 298 8.17 7.97 0.50
CA GLY A 298 8.67 6.81 1.26
C GLY A 298 9.47 7.19 2.49
N VAL A 299 10.38 8.17 2.40
CA VAL A 299 11.15 8.69 3.54
C VAL A 299 10.22 9.21 4.63
N MET A 300 9.23 10.01 4.28
CA MET A 300 8.29 10.58 5.25
C MET A 300 7.40 9.53 5.91
N ILE A 301 6.92 8.53 5.15
CA ILE A 301 6.19 7.38 5.73
C ILE A 301 7.05 6.69 6.78
N ALA A 302 8.32 6.39 6.46
CA ALA A 302 9.21 5.74 7.39
C ALA A 302 9.45 6.55 8.67
N LEU A 303 9.71 7.86 8.53
CA LEU A 303 9.91 8.73 9.69
C LEU A 303 8.67 8.77 10.60
N ILE A 304 7.49 8.97 10.05
CA ILE A 304 6.24 8.97 10.82
C ILE A 304 6.03 7.61 11.49
N THR A 305 6.27 6.52 10.75
CA THR A 305 6.14 5.17 11.30
C THR A 305 7.09 4.93 12.47
N CYS A 306 8.37 5.32 12.34
CA CYS A 306 9.36 5.17 13.42
C CYS A 306 9.00 6.00 14.65
N VAL A 307 8.53 7.24 14.44
CA VAL A 307 8.08 8.10 15.55
C VAL A 307 6.89 7.46 16.29
N ILE A 308 5.91 6.93 15.55
CA ILE A 308 4.75 6.27 16.18
C ILE A 308 5.18 4.99 16.91
N ARG A 309 6.09 4.19 16.34
CA ARG A 309 6.56 2.93 16.94
C ARG A 309 7.34 3.14 18.24
N ILE A 310 8.16 4.19 18.30
CA ILE A 310 9.07 4.41 19.44
C ILE A 310 8.41 5.24 20.54
N TRP A 311 7.66 6.29 20.17
CA TRP A 311 7.07 7.23 21.14
C TRP A 311 5.54 7.26 21.12
N GLY A 312 4.88 6.57 20.18
CA GLY A 312 3.43 6.56 20.06
C GLY A 312 2.77 5.52 20.97
N ALA A 313 1.44 5.55 21.00
CA ALA A 313 0.62 4.61 21.75
C ALA A 313 0.38 3.28 21.02
N TYR A 314 0.63 3.22 19.72
CA TYR A 314 0.38 2.04 18.89
C TYR A 314 1.70 1.40 18.46
N PRO A 315 1.84 0.07 18.59
CA PRO A 315 3.06 -0.63 18.21
C PRO A 315 3.32 -0.59 16.70
N ASP A 316 2.27 -0.53 15.86
CA ASP A 316 2.42 -0.42 14.40
C ASP A 316 1.77 0.86 13.86
N GLY A 317 2.62 1.75 13.35
CA GLY A 317 2.22 3.08 12.85
C GLY A 317 2.11 3.19 11.33
N VAL A 318 2.42 2.13 10.58
CA VAL A 318 2.56 2.20 9.10
C VAL A 318 1.28 2.66 8.41
N SER A 319 0.14 2.11 8.81
CA SER A 319 -1.15 2.46 8.19
C SER A 319 -1.52 3.93 8.44
N PHE A 320 -1.25 4.46 9.65
CA PHE A 320 -1.42 5.88 9.95
C PHE A 320 -0.51 6.75 9.08
N ALA A 321 0.77 6.37 8.98
CA ALA A 321 1.75 7.08 8.17
C ALA A 321 1.33 7.14 6.69
N ILE A 322 0.85 6.03 6.13
CA ILE A 322 0.37 5.97 4.75
C ILE A 322 -0.84 6.89 4.54
N VAL A 323 -1.84 6.85 5.43
CA VAL A 323 -3.04 7.70 5.32
C VAL A 323 -2.67 9.19 5.42
N ILE A 324 -1.81 9.58 6.37
CA ILE A 324 -1.34 10.97 6.51
C ILE A 324 -0.60 11.40 5.24
N MET A 325 0.30 10.56 4.74
CA MET A 325 1.10 10.91 3.57
C MET A 325 0.30 10.90 2.27
N ASN A 326 -0.74 10.07 2.15
CA ASN A 326 -1.66 10.12 1.01
C ASN A 326 -2.36 11.51 0.92
N ALA A 327 -2.74 12.10 2.06
CA ALA A 327 -3.29 13.45 2.08
C ALA A 327 -2.30 14.52 1.57
N LEU A 328 -0.98 14.27 1.73
CA LEU A 328 0.08 15.19 1.33
C LEU A 328 0.61 14.95 -0.10
N VAL A 329 0.18 13.88 -0.78
CA VAL A 329 0.62 13.55 -2.15
C VAL A 329 0.42 14.72 -3.13
N PRO A 330 -0.72 15.43 -3.16
CA PRO A 330 -0.90 16.56 -4.07
C PRO A 330 0.14 17.69 -3.85
N LEU A 331 0.54 17.90 -2.58
CA LEU A 331 1.56 18.86 -2.23
C LEU A 331 2.96 18.41 -2.70
N ILE A 332 3.28 17.12 -2.49
CA ILE A 332 4.55 16.52 -2.95
C ILE A 332 4.67 16.60 -4.48
N ASP A 333 3.60 16.26 -5.20
CA ASP A 333 3.60 16.31 -6.66
C ASP A 333 3.75 17.74 -7.18
N ARG A 334 3.17 18.73 -6.49
CA ARG A 334 3.37 20.15 -6.82
C ARG A 334 4.81 20.61 -6.59
N LEU A 335 5.45 20.15 -5.52
CA LEU A 335 6.85 20.48 -5.22
C LEU A 335 7.84 19.77 -6.16
N CYS A 336 7.52 18.55 -6.57
CA CYS A 336 8.34 17.70 -7.43
C CYS A 336 7.95 17.78 -8.92
N TYR A 337 7.23 18.81 -9.33
CA TYR A 337 6.74 18.97 -10.69
C TYR A 337 7.87 18.93 -11.72
N LYS A 338 7.72 18.09 -12.75
CA LYS A 338 8.61 18.07 -13.92
C LYS A 338 8.09 19.06 -14.94
N ARG A 339 8.95 19.97 -15.37
CA ARG A 339 8.63 20.91 -16.45
C ARG A 339 8.32 20.12 -17.72
N PRO A 340 7.23 20.42 -18.44
CA PRO A 340 6.92 19.77 -19.71
C PRO A 340 7.98 20.07 -20.76
N PHE A 341 8.08 19.20 -21.76
CA PHE A 341 9.00 19.40 -22.87
C PHE A 341 8.66 20.71 -23.59
N GLY A 342 9.71 21.51 -23.93
CA GLY A 342 9.53 22.81 -24.55
C GLY A 342 9.16 23.97 -23.62
N TRP A 343 9.05 23.72 -22.30
CA TRP A 343 8.81 24.78 -21.33
C TRP A 343 10.05 25.70 -21.25
N SER A 344 9.88 26.98 -21.56
CA SER A 344 10.85 28.03 -21.28
C SER A 344 10.28 28.96 -20.22
N PRO A 345 11.08 29.48 -19.28
CA PRO A 345 10.61 30.51 -18.37
C PRO A 345 10.25 31.75 -19.21
N VAL A 346 8.95 32.06 -19.23
CA VAL A 346 8.50 33.31 -19.85
C VAL A 346 9.08 34.44 -19.00
N SER A 347 10.00 35.23 -19.56
CA SER A 347 10.57 36.38 -18.88
C SER A 347 9.44 37.35 -18.48
N ALA A 348 9.57 38.01 -17.34
CA ALA A 348 8.58 39.01 -16.89
C ALA A 348 8.31 40.09 -17.96
N SER A 349 9.29 40.37 -18.79
CA SER A 349 9.18 41.26 -19.97
C SER A 349 8.21 40.71 -21.03
N ALA A 350 8.28 39.41 -21.34
CA ALA A 350 7.38 38.77 -22.33
C ALA A 350 5.93 38.69 -21.84
N LEU A 351 5.71 38.52 -20.53
CA LEU A 351 4.38 38.62 -19.94
C LEU A 351 3.81 40.04 -19.96
N GLN A 352 4.64 41.05 -19.79
CA GLN A 352 4.23 42.45 -19.92
C GLN A 352 3.91 42.82 -21.38
N MET A 353 4.66 42.31 -22.37
CA MET A 353 4.35 42.54 -23.79
C MET A 353 2.98 41.92 -24.16
N ARG A 354 2.69 40.68 -23.79
CA ARG A 354 1.37 40.07 -24.02
C ARG A 354 0.22 40.81 -23.32
N ARG A 355 0.46 41.39 -22.15
CA ARG A 355 -0.54 42.17 -21.43
C ARG A 355 -0.84 43.51 -22.10
N ASN A 356 0.13 44.08 -22.83
CA ASN A 356 -0.02 45.31 -23.58
C ASN A 356 -0.65 45.12 -24.97
N GLU A 357 -0.54 43.87 -25.55
CA GLU A 357 -1.19 43.53 -26.83
C GLU A 357 -2.67 43.23 -26.69
N VAL A 358 -3.15 42.94 -25.45
CA VAL A 358 -4.59 42.59 -25.15
C VAL A 358 -5.35 43.84 -24.65
N LYS A 359 -4.69 44.97 -24.47
CA LYS A 359 -5.31 46.28 -24.22
C LYS A 359 -5.38 47.11 -25.48
#